data_4ee34dba4cfaf643f7deb1bf1bf8a08f
#
_entry.id   4ee34dba4cfaf643f7deb1bf1bf8a08f
#
_cell.length_a   1.000
_cell.length_b   1.000
_cell.length_c   1.000
_cell.angle_alpha   90.00
_cell.angle_beta   90.00
_cell.angle_gamma   90.00
#
_symmetry.space_group_name_H-M   'P 1'
#
loop_
_entity.id
_entity.type
_entity.pdbx_description
1 polymer ?
#
loop_
_entity_poly.entity_id
_entity_poly.type
_entity_poly.pdbx_seq_one_letter_code
_entity_poly.pdbx_strand_id
1 'polypeptide(L)'
;NIIVHENYVFKITLEEKVMNCLSPSILSADFANLGEQVRMLDEAGAQYVHIDVMDGMFVPSISFGMPVLKSIHDVTGQVMDAHLMVKEPIRYIEEFEKSGADIVTIHLEACEDVEATLRWIRECGCKAGLAVNPHTPIEEVYPYLHLTDMVLAMTVQPGFGGQKYIHSVTKKVETLHKYLNEN
;
A
#
# COMPACT_ATOMS: atom_id res chain seq x y z
N ASN A 1 -5.81 -10.90 -4.24
CA ASN A 1 -4.48 -11.30 -4.75
C ASN A 1 -3.41 -10.73 -3.85
N ILE A 2 -2.34 -11.49 -3.63
CA ILE A 2 -1.21 -11.10 -2.78
C ILE A 2 0.03 -11.00 -3.62
N ILE A 3 0.84 -9.98 -3.49
CA ILE A 3 2.13 -9.86 -4.16
C ILE A 3 3.24 -9.38 -3.24
N VAL A 4 4.46 -9.94 -3.34
CA VAL A 4 5.64 -9.63 -2.53
C VAL A 4 6.93 -9.73 -3.31
N HIS A 5 7.75 -8.70 -3.32
CA HIS A 5 9.20 -8.77 -3.59
C HIS A 5 9.90 -7.45 -3.22
N GLU A 6 11.21 -7.39 -3.16
CA GLU A 6 12.06 -6.27 -2.69
C GLU A 6 11.71 -4.85 -3.21
N ASN A 7 10.80 -4.75 -4.20
CA ASN A 7 10.19 -3.53 -4.72
C ASN A 7 8.78 -3.81 -5.28
N TYR A 8 8.07 -4.83 -4.79
CA TYR A 8 6.76 -5.23 -5.27
C TYR A 8 5.81 -5.45 -4.11
N VAL A 9 4.58 -5.03 -4.27
CA VAL A 9 3.47 -5.26 -3.34
C VAL A 9 2.60 -6.37 -3.90
N PHE A 10 2.31 -7.42 -3.12
CA PHE A 10 1.36 -8.47 -3.49
C PHE A 10 -0.02 -8.15 -2.96
N LYS A 11 -1.01 -8.19 -3.80
CA LYS A 11 -2.36 -7.74 -3.54
C LYS A 11 -3.34 -8.91 -3.47
N ILE A 12 -4.15 -8.99 -2.39
CA ILE A 12 -5.34 -9.82 -2.38
C ILE A 12 -6.54 -8.91 -2.60
N THR A 13 -7.30 -9.15 -3.67
CA THR A 13 -8.65 -8.63 -3.83
C THR A 13 -9.65 -9.75 -3.64
N LEU A 14 -10.72 -9.49 -2.92
CA LEU A 14 -11.75 -10.47 -2.57
C LEU A 14 -12.70 -10.80 -3.75
N GLU A 15 -12.57 -10.10 -4.88
CA GLU A 15 -13.42 -10.32 -6.06
C GLU A 15 -12.58 -10.69 -7.28
N GLU A 16 -12.89 -11.85 -7.86
CA GLU A 16 -12.46 -12.44 -9.14
C GLU A 16 -10.99 -12.84 -9.35
N LYS A 17 -10.82 -13.99 -10.08
CA LYS A 17 -9.62 -14.60 -10.67
C LYS A 17 -8.26 -13.99 -10.24
N VAL A 18 -7.42 -14.82 -9.63
CA VAL A 18 -6.00 -14.53 -9.34
C VAL A 18 -5.33 -13.85 -10.53
N MET A 19 -5.25 -12.54 -10.50
CA MET A 19 -4.40 -11.75 -11.40
C MET A 19 -3.19 -11.26 -10.61
N ASN A 20 -1.99 -11.60 -11.09
CA ASN A 20 -0.79 -10.97 -10.57
C ASN A 20 -0.71 -9.57 -11.17
N CYS A 21 -0.77 -8.55 -10.31
CA CYS A 21 -0.59 -7.15 -10.69
C CYS A 21 0.77 -6.66 -10.21
N LEU A 22 1.41 -5.79 -10.98
CA LEU A 22 2.64 -5.11 -10.59
C LEU A 22 2.30 -3.73 -10.02
N SER A 23 2.84 -3.43 -8.84
CA SER A 23 2.73 -2.14 -8.16
C SER A 23 4.13 -1.65 -7.75
N PRO A 24 4.94 -1.18 -8.70
CA PRO A 24 6.29 -0.69 -8.41
C PRO A 24 6.25 0.58 -7.57
N SER A 25 7.13 0.66 -6.56
CA SER A 25 7.25 1.86 -5.74
C SER A 25 8.10 2.93 -6.44
N ILE A 26 7.60 4.16 -6.44
CA ILE A 26 8.36 5.32 -6.90
C ILE A 26 9.42 5.79 -5.89
N LEU A 27 9.50 5.17 -4.71
CA LEU A 27 10.53 5.50 -3.72
C LEU A 27 11.95 5.32 -4.26
N SER A 28 12.14 4.41 -5.23
CA SER A 28 13.42 4.15 -5.89
C SER A 28 13.61 4.90 -7.21
N ALA A 29 12.68 5.78 -7.58
CA ALA A 29 12.76 6.54 -8.81
C ALA A 29 13.75 7.71 -8.74
N ASP A 30 14.21 8.18 -9.90
CA ASP A 30 14.88 9.47 -10.03
C ASP A 30 13.83 10.58 -9.97
N PHE A 31 13.75 11.27 -8.84
CA PHE A 31 12.77 12.35 -8.63
C PHE A 31 12.94 13.54 -9.57
N ALA A 32 14.15 13.75 -10.15
CA ALA A 32 14.36 14.78 -11.15
C ALA A 32 13.64 14.47 -12.48
N ASN A 33 13.30 13.17 -12.74
CA ASN A 33 12.67 12.68 -13.95
C ASN A 33 11.43 11.82 -13.66
N LEU A 34 10.77 12.04 -12.52
CA LEU A 34 9.74 11.15 -11.97
C LEU A 34 8.60 10.88 -12.94
N GLY A 35 8.07 11.93 -13.60
CA GLY A 35 6.97 11.76 -14.57
C GLY A 35 7.32 10.89 -15.77
N GLU A 36 8.58 10.93 -16.24
CA GLU A 36 9.05 10.05 -17.31
C GLU A 36 9.16 8.61 -16.83
N GLN A 37 9.71 8.40 -15.64
CA GLN A 37 9.84 7.07 -15.07
C GLN A 37 8.48 6.42 -14.78
N VAL A 38 7.47 7.18 -14.35
CA VAL A 38 6.10 6.67 -14.19
C VAL A 38 5.51 6.24 -15.53
N ARG A 39 5.72 7.01 -16.63
CA ARG A 39 5.28 6.57 -17.96
C ARG A 39 5.99 5.29 -18.41
N MET A 40 7.28 5.13 -18.09
CA MET A 40 8.01 3.89 -18.40
C MET A 40 7.41 2.67 -17.67
N LEU A 41 6.89 2.85 -16.45
CA LEU A 41 6.19 1.77 -15.72
C LEU A 41 4.88 1.38 -16.42
N ASP A 42 4.13 2.37 -16.92
CA ASP A 42 2.91 2.16 -17.69
C ASP A 42 3.21 1.41 -19.00
N GLU A 43 4.19 1.86 -19.77
CA GLU A 43 4.66 1.20 -20.99
C GLU A 43 5.18 -0.23 -20.74
N ALA A 44 5.77 -0.49 -19.59
CA ALA A 44 6.20 -1.82 -19.16
C ALA A 44 5.04 -2.72 -18.70
N GLY A 45 3.80 -2.20 -18.62
CA GLY A 45 2.59 -2.93 -18.29
C GLY A 45 2.34 -3.09 -16.80
N ALA A 46 2.92 -2.26 -15.93
CA ALA A 46 2.53 -2.18 -14.53
C ALA A 46 1.12 -1.60 -14.41
N GLN A 47 0.28 -2.17 -13.55
CA GLN A 47 -1.12 -1.75 -13.38
C GLN A 47 -1.27 -0.67 -12.30
N TYR A 48 -0.31 -0.59 -11.38
CA TYR A 48 -0.33 0.29 -10.22
C TYR A 48 0.97 1.09 -10.12
N VAL A 49 0.89 2.24 -9.48
CA VAL A 49 2.03 3.00 -8.96
C VAL A 49 1.94 3.00 -7.45
N HIS A 50 2.97 2.48 -6.77
CA HIS A 50 3.02 2.45 -5.31
C HIS A 50 3.75 3.68 -4.77
N ILE A 51 3.11 4.36 -3.81
CA ILE A 51 3.53 5.66 -3.32
C ILE A 51 3.79 5.56 -1.82
N ASP A 52 5.06 5.32 -1.44
CA ASP A 52 5.50 5.13 -0.06
C ASP A 52 5.66 6.47 0.66
N VAL A 53 4.66 6.83 1.46
CA VAL A 53 4.61 8.09 2.23
C VAL A 53 5.10 7.86 3.65
N MET A 54 6.12 8.62 4.06
CA MET A 54 6.79 8.49 5.36
C MET A 54 6.90 9.83 6.06
N ASP A 55 6.61 9.87 7.37
CA ASP A 55 6.54 11.10 8.16
C ASP A 55 7.68 11.28 9.17
N GLY A 56 8.60 10.32 9.27
CA GLY A 56 9.68 10.35 10.26
C GLY A 56 9.21 10.05 11.70
N MET A 57 7.92 9.72 11.91
CA MET A 57 7.33 9.44 13.22
C MET A 57 6.98 7.95 13.36
N PHE A 58 6.22 7.40 12.42
CA PHE A 58 5.93 5.96 12.39
C PHE A 58 7.15 5.16 11.92
N VAL A 59 7.87 5.69 10.95
CA VAL A 59 9.15 5.15 10.45
C VAL A 59 10.24 6.21 10.52
N PRO A 60 11.55 5.85 10.64
CA PRO A 60 12.63 6.82 10.87
C PRO A 60 13.07 7.60 9.61
N SER A 61 12.27 7.55 8.55
CA SER A 61 12.53 8.24 7.27
C SER A 61 11.41 9.21 6.95
N ILE A 62 11.73 10.26 6.20
CA ILE A 62 10.77 11.16 5.57
C ILE A 62 10.90 10.97 4.05
N SER A 63 9.78 10.79 3.34
CA SER A 63 9.79 10.65 1.90
C SER A 63 9.13 11.85 1.21
N PHE A 64 7.90 11.73 0.81
CA PHE A 64 7.12 12.73 0.08
C PHE A 64 5.63 12.55 0.42
N GLY A 65 4.77 13.38 -0.16
CA GLY A 65 3.32 13.33 0.14
C GLY A 65 2.48 13.78 -1.05
N MET A 66 1.32 14.37 -0.74
CA MET A 66 0.26 14.75 -1.67
C MET A 66 0.75 15.54 -2.90
N PRO A 67 1.69 16.52 -2.80
CA PRO A 67 2.13 17.26 -3.98
C PRO A 67 2.82 16.38 -5.03
N VAL A 68 3.55 15.35 -4.62
CA VAL A 68 4.19 14.39 -5.53
C VAL A 68 3.13 13.50 -6.17
N LEU A 69 2.22 12.93 -5.39
CA LEU A 69 1.10 12.15 -5.91
C LEU A 69 0.33 12.94 -6.97
N LYS A 70 -0.12 14.15 -6.64
CA LYS A 70 -0.84 15.03 -7.57
C LYS A 70 -0.07 15.30 -8.86
N SER A 71 1.25 15.46 -8.77
CA SER A 71 2.10 15.75 -9.93
C SER A 71 2.22 14.57 -10.90
N ILE A 72 2.12 13.33 -10.41
CA ILE A 72 2.23 12.12 -11.24
C ILE A 72 0.89 11.56 -11.68
N HIS A 73 -0.20 11.87 -10.97
CA HIS A 73 -1.55 11.40 -11.29
C HIS A 73 -1.95 11.69 -12.74
N ASP A 74 -1.66 12.90 -13.23
CA ASP A 74 -2.04 13.33 -14.58
C ASP A 74 -1.12 12.80 -15.70
N VAL A 75 -0.05 12.07 -15.37
CA VAL A 75 0.92 11.57 -16.37
C VAL A 75 0.72 10.10 -16.74
N THR A 76 -0.15 9.39 -16.06
CA THR A 76 -0.45 7.97 -16.27
C THR A 76 -1.92 7.65 -15.99
N GLY A 77 -2.42 6.55 -16.57
CA GLY A 77 -3.73 5.98 -16.24
C GLY A 77 -3.67 4.84 -15.19
N GLN A 78 -2.53 4.61 -14.58
CA GLN A 78 -2.34 3.55 -13.60
C GLN A 78 -3.06 3.88 -12.29
N VAL A 79 -3.39 2.84 -11.52
CA VAL A 79 -3.98 2.97 -10.17
C VAL A 79 -2.95 3.54 -9.20
N MET A 80 -3.28 4.63 -8.52
CA MET A 80 -2.45 5.28 -7.50
C MET A 80 -2.69 4.62 -6.12
N ASP A 81 -1.73 3.83 -5.65
CA ASP A 81 -1.76 3.13 -4.36
C ASP A 81 -0.90 3.88 -3.33
N ALA A 82 -1.54 4.74 -2.54
CA ALA A 82 -0.87 5.54 -1.51
C ALA A 82 -0.68 4.72 -0.23
N HIS A 83 0.55 4.30 0.05
CA HIS A 83 0.94 3.56 1.24
C HIS A 83 1.42 4.51 2.33
N LEU A 84 0.62 4.67 3.38
CA LEU A 84 0.85 5.64 4.44
C LEU A 84 1.60 5.03 5.63
N MET A 85 2.91 5.14 5.62
CA MET A 85 3.79 4.85 6.77
C MET A 85 3.90 6.10 7.66
N VAL A 86 2.76 6.57 8.16
CA VAL A 86 2.64 7.79 8.95
C VAL A 86 1.85 7.52 10.22
N LYS A 87 2.18 8.25 11.29
CA LYS A 87 1.43 8.15 12.55
C LYS A 87 0.06 8.80 12.37
N GLU A 88 -1.01 8.09 12.82
CA GLU A 88 -2.40 8.55 12.73
C GLU A 88 -2.79 8.96 11.31
N PRO A 89 -2.82 8.02 10.35
CA PRO A 89 -3.07 8.31 8.94
C PRO A 89 -4.46 8.90 8.67
N ILE A 90 -5.43 8.69 9.55
CA ILE A 90 -6.80 9.22 9.43
C ILE A 90 -6.83 10.73 9.13
N ARG A 91 -5.83 11.47 9.61
CA ARG A 91 -5.70 12.92 9.41
C ARG A 91 -5.44 13.34 7.98
N TYR A 92 -5.00 12.43 7.10
CA TYR A 92 -4.49 12.77 5.77
C TYR A 92 -5.29 12.13 4.63
N ILE A 93 -6.23 11.24 4.94
CA ILE A 93 -6.95 10.42 3.95
C ILE A 93 -7.64 11.28 2.90
N GLU A 94 -8.43 12.27 3.34
CA GLU A 94 -9.17 13.17 2.44
C GLU A 94 -8.23 13.95 1.49
N GLU A 95 -7.06 14.38 1.98
CA GLU A 95 -6.09 15.10 1.15
C GLU A 95 -5.37 14.19 0.16
N PHE A 96 -5.16 12.90 0.50
CA PHE A 96 -4.64 11.92 -0.46
C PHE A 96 -5.66 11.60 -1.53
N GLU A 97 -6.95 11.42 -1.19
CA GLU A 97 -8.02 11.24 -2.16
C GLU A 97 -8.09 12.44 -3.13
N LYS A 98 -8.15 13.67 -2.62
CA LYS A 98 -8.16 14.90 -3.44
C LYS A 98 -6.93 15.06 -4.32
N SER A 99 -5.85 14.39 -3.99
CA SER A 99 -4.60 14.39 -4.75
C SER A 99 -4.55 13.29 -5.80
N GLY A 100 -5.56 12.43 -5.88
CA GLY A 100 -5.71 11.38 -6.89
C GLY A 100 -5.32 9.99 -6.43
N ALA A 101 -5.33 9.70 -5.11
CA ALA A 101 -5.19 8.33 -4.62
C ALA A 101 -6.45 7.51 -4.94
N ASP A 102 -6.30 6.37 -5.61
CA ASP A 102 -7.37 5.38 -5.82
C ASP A 102 -7.47 4.42 -4.64
N ILE A 103 -6.34 4.12 -4.03
CA ILE A 103 -6.20 3.24 -2.88
C ILE A 103 -5.40 3.98 -1.81
N VAL A 104 -5.86 3.90 -0.57
CA VAL A 104 -5.10 4.36 0.60
C VAL A 104 -4.85 3.16 1.50
N THR A 105 -3.57 2.81 1.65
CA THR A 105 -3.10 1.69 2.48
C THR A 105 -2.51 2.25 3.77
N ILE A 106 -3.09 1.84 4.90
CA ILE A 106 -2.66 2.26 6.25
C ILE A 106 -2.03 1.10 7.01
N HIS A 107 -1.13 1.38 7.93
CA HIS A 107 -0.60 0.36 8.84
C HIS A 107 -1.54 0.14 10.04
N LEU A 108 -1.80 -1.13 10.34
CA LEU A 108 -2.53 -1.54 11.54
C LEU A 108 -1.89 -0.92 12.81
N GLU A 109 -0.56 -0.93 12.86
CA GLU A 109 0.22 -0.46 14.02
C GLU A 109 0.33 1.08 14.12
N ALA A 110 -0.10 1.81 13.08
CA ALA A 110 -0.02 3.27 13.02
C ALA A 110 -1.31 3.98 13.47
N CYS A 111 -2.40 3.24 13.64
CA CYS A 111 -3.72 3.76 13.94
C CYS A 111 -4.09 3.57 15.42
N GLU A 112 -4.67 4.59 16.04
CA GLU A 112 -5.37 4.44 17.33
C GLU A 112 -6.71 3.71 17.14
N ASP A 113 -7.43 3.99 16.05
CA ASP A 113 -8.67 3.32 15.66
C ASP A 113 -8.59 2.87 14.19
N VAL A 114 -8.28 1.60 14.00
CA VAL A 114 -8.15 0.99 12.65
C VAL A 114 -9.49 0.97 11.93
N GLU A 115 -10.57 0.61 12.64
CA GLU A 115 -11.89 0.49 12.03
C GLU A 115 -12.41 1.84 11.54
N ALA A 116 -12.34 2.89 12.37
CA ALA A 116 -12.73 4.23 11.98
C ALA A 116 -11.91 4.74 10.78
N THR A 117 -10.59 4.44 10.76
CA THR A 117 -9.70 4.85 9.69
C THR A 117 -10.05 4.17 8.36
N LEU A 118 -10.31 2.85 8.36
CA LEU A 118 -10.72 2.12 7.16
C LEU A 118 -12.08 2.57 6.64
N ARG A 119 -13.05 2.84 7.53
CA ARG A 119 -14.35 3.40 7.15
C ARG A 119 -14.19 4.77 6.49
N TRP A 120 -13.35 5.62 7.06
CA TRP A 120 -13.09 6.96 6.51
C TRP A 120 -12.45 6.92 5.12
N ILE A 121 -11.51 6.00 4.87
CA ILE A 121 -10.95 5.77 3.52
C ILE A 121 -12.07 5.49 2.51
N ARG A 122 -12.99 4.58 2.85
CA ARG A 122 -14.10 4.20 1.98
C ARG A 122 -15.12 5.32 1.80
N GLU A 123 -15.41 6.09 2.85
CA GLU A 123 -16.30 7.25 2.81
C GLU A 123 -15.73 8.38 1.93
N CYS A 124 -14.42 8.55 1.89
CA CYS A 124 -13.74 9.47 0.96
C CYS A 124 -13.74 8.96 -0.50
N GLY A 125 -14.15 7.71 -0.78
CA GLY A 125 -14.25 7.16 -2.13
C GLY A 125 -13.03 6.35 -2.57
N CYS A 126 -12.02 6.17 -1.72
CA CYS A 126 -10.88 5.32 -1.99
C CYS A 126 -11.14 3.85 -1.64
N LYS A 127 -10.40 2.93 -2.26
CA LYS A 127 -10.28 1.56 -1.78
C LYS A 127 -9.40 1.54 -0.53
N ALA A 128 -9.77 0.71 0.45
CA ALA A 128 -9.08 0.61 1.72
C ALA A 128 -8.05 -0.52 1.72
N GLY A 129 -6.77 -0.17 1.90
CA GLY A 129 -5.68 -1.12 2.12
C GLY A 129 -5.30 -1.18 3.61
N LEU A 130 -4.98 -2.38 4.11
CA LEU A 130 -4.48 -2.58 5.47
C LEU A 130 -3.11 -3.27 5.41
N ALA A 131 -2.07 -2.56 5.84
CA ALA A 131 -0.71 -3.06 5.95
C ALA A 131 -0.43 -3.63 7.34
N VAL A 132 0.41 -4.66 7.39
CA VAL A 132 0.88 -5.27 8.63
C VAL A 132 2.38 -5.51 8.59
N ASN A 133 3.06 -5.14 9.66
CA ASN A 133 4.53 -5.27 9.79
C ASN A 133 4.99 -6.73 9.78
N PRO A 134 6.29 -7.02 9.46
CA PRO A 134 6.80 -8.38 9.42
C PRO A 134 6.65 -9.16 10.72
N HIS A 135 6.67 -8.47 11.87
CA HIS A 135 6.59 -9.10 13.20
C HIS A 135 5.17 -9.19 13.77
N THR A 136 4.23 -8.42 13.26
CA THR A 136 2.82 -8.45 13.69
C THR A 136 2.14 -9.72 13.17
N PRO A 137 1.45 -10.51 14.00
CA PRO A 137 0.70 -11.68 13.53
C PRO A 137 -0.33 -11.32 12.46
N ILE A 138 -0.45 -12.16 11.42
CA ILE A 138 -1.38 -11.86 10.31
C ILE A 138 -2.85 -11.96 10.76
N GLU A 139 -3.12 -12.70 11.80
CA GLU A 139 -4.43 -12.88 12.40
C GLU A 139 -5.01 -11.57 12.95
N GLU A 140 -4.17 -10.59 13.26
CA GLU A 140 -4.60 -9.28 13.73
C GLU A 140 -5.36 -8.47 12.67
N VAL A 141 -5.24 -8.81 11.36
CA VAL A 141 -6.03 -8.17 10.31
C VAL A 141 -7.45 -8.75 10.17
N TYR A 142 -7.71 -9.95 10.69
CA TYR A 142 -8.97 -10.67 10.47
C TYR A 142 -10.23 -9.88 10.87
N PRO A 143 -10.25 -9.17 12.02
CA PRO A 143 -11.42 -8.37 12.39
C PRO A 143 -11.80 -7.29 11.39
N TYR A 144 -10.84 -6.85 10.56
CA TYR A 144 -10.98 -5.70 9.66
C TYR A 144 -11.17 -6.09 8.19
N LEU A 145 -11.10 -7.39 7.83
CA LEU A 145 -11.16 -7.85 6.43
C LEU A 145 -12.45 -7.41 5.72
N HIS A 146 -13.55 -7.31 6.46
CA HIS A 146 -14.84 -6.86 5.91
C HIS A 146 -14.88 -5.37 5.50
N LEU A 147 -13.87 -4.59 5.92
CA LEU A 147 -13.70 -3.18 5.56
C LEU A 147 -12.52 -2.97 4.59
N THR A 148 -11.79 -4.04 4.25
CA THR A 148 -10.51 -3.97 3.58
C THR A 148 -10.62 -4.53 2.16
N ASP A 149 -10.21 -3.76 1.16
CA ASP A 149 -10.14 -4.19 -0.24
C ASP A 149 -8.80 -4.86 -0.55
N MET A 150 -7.76 -4.59 0.24
CA MET A 150 -6.40 -5.10 0.06
C MET A 150 -5.67 -5.27 1.39
N VAL A 151 -4.95 -6.37 1.57
CA VAL A 151 -4.00 -6.54 2.68
C VAL A 151 -2.56 -6.51 2.14
N LEU A 152 -1.73 -5.66 2.73
CA LEU A 152 -0.30 -5.53 2.44
C LEU A 152 0.52 -6.21 3.54
N ALA A 153 1.00 -7.43 3.29
CA ALA A 153 1.94 -8.09 4.18
C ALA A 153 3.36 -7.56 3.92
N MET A 154 3.89 -6.74 4.82
CA MET A 154 5.24 -6.19 4.67
C MET A 154 6.29 -7.29 4.73
N THR A 155 7.10 -7.37 3.69
CA THR A 155 8.18 -8.37 3.55
C THR A 155 9.57 -7.82 3.82
N VAL A 156 9.61 -6.53 4.15
CA VAL A 156 10.75 -5.78 4.64
C VAL A 156 10.29 -4.92 5.81
N GLN A 157 11.22 -4.37 6.58
CA GLN A 157 10.85 -3.37 7.60
C GLN A 157 10.38 -2.09 6.89
N PRO A 158 9.23 -1.51 7.28
CA PRO A 158 8.78 -0.24 6.71
C PRO A 158 9.81 0.86 6.98
N GLY A 159 9.93 1.80 6.02
CA GLY A 159 10.76 2.99 6.18
C GLY A 159 12.00 3.07 5.29
N PHE A 160 12.42 2.00 4.61
CA PHE A 160 13.60 2.00 3.73
C PHE A 160 13.37 1.13 2.50
N GLY A 161 13.92 1.56 1.36
CA GLY A 161 14.03 0.72 0.16
C GLY A 161 15.26 -0.19 0.16
N GLY A 162 15.36 -1.10 -0.82
CA GLY A 162 16.53 -1.93 -1.08
C GLY A 162 16.86 -2.98 -0.03
N GLN A 163 15.90 -3.38 0.79
CA GLN A 163 16.07 -4.39 1.84
C GLN A 163 15.90 -5.80 1.30
N LYS A 164 16.50 -6.77 1.99
CA LYS A 164 16.31 -8.19 1.68
C LYS A 164 14.96 -8.69 2.18
N TYR A 165 14.34 -9.53 1.35
CA TYR A 165 13.09 -10.22 1.66
C TYR A 165 13.13 -11.01 2.97
N ILE A 166 12.16 -10.83 3.83
CA ILE A 166 11.99 -11.56 5.09
C ILE A 166 11.16 -12.83 4.83
N HIS A 167 11.83 -13.96 4.66
CA HIS A 167 11.20 -15.23 4.26
C HIS A 167 10.09 -15.74 5.19
N SER A 168 10.10 -15.37 6.48
CA SER A 168 9.04 -15.77 7.41
C SER A 168 7.68 -15.20 7.04
N VAL A 169 7.63 -14.10 6.28
CA VAL A 169 6.37 -13.47 5.85
C VAL A 169 5.63 -14.31 4.81
N THR A 170 6.33 -15.14 4.02
CA THR A 170 5.68 -16.07 3.08
C THR A 170 4.61 -16.91 3.78
N LYS A 171 4.93 -17.43 4.97
CA LYS A 171 3.98 -18.22 5.75
C LYS A 171 2.76 -17.42 6.21
N LYS A 172 2.93 -16.13 6.52
CA LYS A 172 1.78 -15.24 6.85
C LYS A 172 0.84 -15.10 5.66
N VAL A 173 1.40 -14.90 4.48
CA VAL A 173 0.65 -14.79 3.22
C VAL A 173 -0.14 -16.07 2.96
N GLU A 174 0.49 -17.24 3.11
CA GLU A 174 -0.18 -18.55 2.99
C GLU A 174 -1.31 -18.71 4.00
N THR A 175 -1.08 -18.29 5.25
CA THR A 175 -2.07 -18.34 6.34
C THR A 175 -3.29 -17.46 6.02
N LEU A 176 -3.06 -16.23 5.58
CA LEU A 176 -4.14 -15.32 5.19
C LEU A 176 -4.90 -15.85 3.97
N HIS A 177 -4.19 -16.33 2.96
CA HIS A 177 -4.83 -16.90 1.77
C HIS A 177 -5.73 -18.11 2.13
N LYS A 178 -5.26 -18.98 3.01
CA LYS A 178 -6.07 -20.10 3.51
C LYS A 178 -7.31 -19.59 4.24
N TYR A 179 -7.16 -18.65 5.15
CA TYR A 179 -8.27 -18.07 5.91
C TYR A 179 -9.34 -17.47 4.98
N LEU A 180 -8.94 -16.71 3.95
CA LEU A 180 -9.85 -16.09 2.99
C LEU A 180 -10.59 -17.09 2.09
N ASN A 181 -10.02 -18.28 1.87
CA ASN A 181 -10.70 -19.33 1.10
C ASN A 181 -11.68 -20.17 1.95
N GLU A 182 -11.57 -20.11 3.27
CA GLU A 182 -12.38 -20.89 4.21
C GLU A 182 -13.54 -20.06 4.81
N ASN A 183 -13.55 -18.71 4.64
CA ASN A 183 -14.52 -17.76 5.20
C ASN A 183 -15.03 -16.77 4.17
#